data_2801ea2dd016ffb7f1f43dd070d72b5f
#
_entry.id   2801ea2dd016ffb7f1f43dd070d72b5f
#
_cell.length_a   1.000
_cell.length_b   1.000
_cell.length_c   1.000
_cell.angle_alpha   90.00
_cell.angle_beta   90.00
_cell.angle_gamma   90.00
#
_symmetry.space_group_name_H-M   'P 1'
#
loop_
_entity.id
_entity.type
_entity.pdbx_description
1 polymer ?
#
loop_
_entity_poly.entity_id
_entity_poly.type
_entity_poly.pdbx_seq_one_letter_code
_entity_poly.pdbx_strand_id
1 'polypeptide(L)'
;MKNKTLENRAARFKRLFKKKELVTPYLAFVKISKKKMNLIKNHSMQYLSEILDQNTNKKEDVLLKYFGRKKNFLKNITPTGMILPKNNTSLEFNILLKSWYNAIRSLEIYDKLENCHTPAHLRVKWPTSQKKDLNRPRHAPEELHFDSWSGYSSHGLTFLLGVLGDTQKNRVRFFVPNDDYKEKWLLKDFKPTVSELKACYTPIDDTPSYGEIAIVDTCTLHQTFRENNSEIRFSIDNIFRSKIKLQTKEYIERYRRQELTSVELLSNLGSKCIYFFNHYPHQIKNTNGGSLDPTQFNFVKN
;
A
#
# COMPACT_ATOMS: atom_id res chain seq x y z
N MET A 1 29.57 10.87 -11.87
CA MET A 1 29.40 11.79 -10.69
C MET A 1 28.26 11.21 -9.87
N LYS A 2 28.44 10.97 -8.58
CA LYS A 2 27.38 10.38 -7.74
C LYS A 2 26.17 11.32 -7.63
N ASN A 3 24.99 10.73 -7.64
CA ASN A 3 23.74 11.48 -7.53
C ASN A 3 23.49 11.93 -6.09
N LYS A 4 23.76 13.18 -5.78
CA LYS A 4 23.63 13.75 -4.43
C LYS A 4 22.24 13.56 -3.82
N THR A 5 21.19 13.57 -4.63
CA THR A 5 19.82 13.36 -4.16
C THR A 5 19.61 11.91 -3.71
N LEU A 6 20.11 10.94 -4.46
CA LEU A 6 20.05 9.53 -4.07
C LEU A 6 20.91 9.26 -2.83
N GLU A 7 22.08 9.89 -2.71
CA GLU A 7 22.89 9.78 -1.49
C GLU A 7 22.13 10.28 -0.25
N ASN A 8 21.42 11.40 -0.34
CA ASN A 8 20.58 11.93 0.75
C ASN A 8 19.44 10.97 1.11
N ARG A 9 18.78 10.36 0.11
CA ARG A 9 17.71 9.36 0.33
C ARG A 9 18.25 8.10 0.98
N ALA A 10 19.37 7.58 0.49
CA ALA A 10 20.06 6.42 1.06
C ALA A 10 20.51 6.68 2.51
N ALA A 11 21.07 7.86 2.77
CA ALA A 11 21.48 8.28 4.12
C ALA A 11 20.26 8.35 5.07
N ARG A 12 19.11 8.91 4.63
CA ARG A 12 17.87 8.89 5.40
C ARG A 12 17.44 7.46 5.70
N PHE A 13 17.41 6.60 4.69
CA PHE A 13 16.96 5.23 4.81
C PHE A 13 17.84 4.42 5.78
N LYS A 14 19.15 4.58 5.70
CA LYS A 14 20.13 3.98 6.63
C LYS A 14 19.92 4.42 8.09
N ARG A 15 19.41 5.64 8.33
CA ARG A 15 19.08 6.13 9.68
C ARG A 15 17.75 5.57 10.21
N LEU A 16 16.87 5.14 9.32
CA LEU A 16 15.56 4.58 9.68
C LEU A 16 15.65 3.10 10.07
N PHE A 17 16.51 2.32 9.42
CA PHE A 17 16.54 0.87 9.50
C PHE A 17 17.88 0.33 10.00
N LYS A 18 17.86 -0.85 10.60
CA LYS A 18 19.08 -1.62 10.90
C LYS A 18 19.67 -2.18 9.60
N LYS A 19 21.00 -2.35 9.57
CA LYS A 19 21.72 -2.91 8.42
C LYS A 19 21.15 -4.25 7.93
N LYS A 20 20.73 -5.12 8.87
CA LYS A 20 20.16 -6.44 8.56
C LYS A 20 18.75 -6.41 7.92
N GLU A 21 18.06 -5.28 8.00
CA GLU A 21 16.73 -5.09 7.42
C GLU A 21 16.82 -4.50 6.01
N LEU A 22 17.95 -3.92 5.67
CA LEU A 22 18.18 -3.28 4.38
C LEU A 22 18.45 -4.33 3.29
N VAL A 23 17.60 -4.35 2.28
CA VAL A 23 17.79 -5.11 1.03
C VAL A 23 18.60 -4.27 0.05
N THR A 24 18.26 -2.98 -0.04
CA THR A 24 18.95 -1.98 -0.84
C THR A 24 19.02 -0.65 -0.05
N PRO A 25 19.73 0.38 -0.55
CA PRO A 25 19.71 1.70 0.09
C PRO A 25 18.30 2.35 0.17
N TYR A 26 17.29 1.78 -0.49
CA TYR A 26 15.94 2.36 -0.62
C TYR A 26 14.81 1.36 -0.34
N LEU A 27 15.15 0.14 0.05
CA LEU A 27 14.21 -0.96 0.34
C LEU A 27 14.66 -1.70 1.60
N ALA A 28 13.74 -1.90 2.52
CA ALA A 28 13.93 -2.72 3.72
C ALA A 28 12.82 -3.76 3.86
N PHE A 29 13.15 -4.93 4.41
CA PHE A 29 12.18 -5.94 4.86
C PHE A 29 12.20 -6.01 6.38
N VAL A 30 11.06 -5.73 7.00
CA VAL A 30 10.95 -5.62 8.45
C VAL A 30 9.94 -6.63 8.98
N LYS A 31 10.41 -7.53 9.84
CA LYS A 31 9.61 -8.62 10.41
C LYS A 31 8.67 -8.11 11.50
N ILE A 32 7.38 -8.49 11.39
CA ILE A 32 6.43 -8.39 12.50
C ILE A 32 6.32 -9.73 13.24
N SER A 33 5.89 -9.71 14.50
CA SER A 33 5.70 -10.94 15.25
C SER A 33 4.60 -11.82 14.63
N LYS A 34 4.75 -13.15 14.73
CA LYS A 34 3.74 -14.12 14.26
C LYS A 34 2.34 -13.82 14.84
N LYS A 35 2.26 -13.42 16.11
CA LYS A 35 0.99 -13.01 16.75
C LYS A 35 0.32 -11.85 16.01
N LYS A 36 1.08 -10.81 15.67
CA LYS A 36 0.55 -9.63 14.98
C LYS A 36 0.17 -9.94 13.54
N MET A 37 0.99 -10.72 12.84
CA MET A 37 0.67 -11.18 11.50
C MET A 37 -0.63 -11.99 11.48
N ASN A 38 -0.83 -12.90 12.43
CA ASN A 38 -2.05 -13.70 12.55
C ASN A 38 -3.27 -12.82 12.85
N LEU A 39 -3.14 -11.77 13.68
CA LEU A 39 -4.23 -10.83 13.93
C LEU A 39 -4.63 -10.07 12.66
N ILE A 40 -3.66 -9.54 11.91
CA ILE A 40 -3.92 -8.87 10.63
C ILE A 40 -4.61 -9.83 9.66
N LYS A 41 -4.10 -11.05 9.54
CA LYS A 41 -4.67 -12.09 8.68
C LYS A 41 -6.13 -12.39 9.06
N ASN A 42 -6.40 -12.67 10.32
CA ASN A 42 -7.74 -13.02 10.80
C ASN A 42 -8.73 -11.87 10.59
N HIS A 43 -8.35 -10.64 10.92
CA HIS A 43 -9.22 -9.48 10.72
C HIS A 43 -9.41 -9.13 9.24
N SER A 44 -8.42 -9.40 8.39
CA SER A 44 -8.61 -9.32 6.93
C SER A 44 -9.63 -10.34 6.45
N MET A 45 -9.55 -11.59 6.94
CA MET A 45 -10.50 -12.64 6.59
C MET A 45 -11.92 -12.31 7.08
N GLN A 46 -12.05 -11.78 8.30
CA GLN A 46 -13.32 -11.33 8.85
C GLN A 46 -13.93 -10.21 7.99
N TYR A 47 -13.17 -9.18 7.68
CA TYR A 47 -13.61 -8.08 6.82
C TYR A 47 -14.03 -8.55 5.42
N LEU A 48 -13.24 -9.45 4.80
CA LEU A 48 -13.57 -10.02 3.50
C LEU A 48 -14.82 -10.90 3.55
N SER A 49 -15.05 -11.63 4.63
CA SER A 49 -16.25 -12.45 4.82
C SER A 49 -17.50 -11.59 4.92
N GLU A 50 -17.41 -10.46 5.64
CA GLU A 50 -18.53 -9.53 5.79
C GLU A 50 -18.89 -8.86 4.45
N ILE A 51 -17.89 -8.48 3.64
CA ILE A 51 -18.15 -7.95 2.28
C ILE A 51 -18.92 -8.93 1.41
N LEU A 52 -18.78 -10.23 1.67
CA LEU A 52 -19.43 -11.29 0.92
C LEU A 52 -20.80 -11.69 1.49
N ASP A 53 -21.30 -11.00 2.53
CA ASP A 53 -22.49 -11.36 3.28
C ASP A 53 -22.47 -12.84 3.73
N GLN A 54 -21.31 -13.30 4.17
CA GLN A 54 -21.08 -14.70 4.53
C GLN A 54 -20.77 -14.80 6.03
N ASN A 55 -21.31 -15.83 6.70
CA ASN A 55 -20.97 -16.13 8.08
C ASN A 55 -19.46 -16.20 8.31
N THR A 56 -19.00 -15.53 9.36
CA THR A 56 -17.65 -15.05 9.64
C THR A 56 -16.56 -16.10 9.86
N ASN A 57 -16.87 -17.40 9.74
CA ASN A 57 -15.92 -18.49 10.04
C ASN A 57 -15.35 -19.20 8.82
N LYS A 58 -15.16 -18.47 7.70
CA LYS A 58 -14.64 -19.10 6.49
C LYS A 58 -13.13 -19.25 6.52
N LYS A 59 -12.67 -20.42 6.11
CA LYS A 59 -11.25 -20.69 5.88
C LYS A 59 -10.72 -19.85 4.71
N GLU A 60 -9.42 -19.56 4.72
CA GLU A 60 -8.75 -18.75 3.70
C GLU A 60 -9.01 -19.25 2.28
N ASP A 61 -8.86 -20.54 2.04
CA ASP A 61 -9.08 -21.18 0.73
C ASP A 61 -10.48 -20.94 0.16
N VAL A 62 -11.50 -20.93 1.04
CA VAL A 62 -12.89 -20.63 0.65
C VAL A 62 -13.03 -19.19 0.21
N LEU A 63 -12.43 -18.23 0.96
CA LEU A 63 -12.45 -16.81 0.59
C LEU A 63 -11.72 -16.57 -0.73
N LEU A 64 -10.52 -17.14 -0.88
CA LEU A 64 -9.72 -16.99 -2.11
C LEU A 64 -10.49 -17.54 -3.33
N LYS A 65 -11.11 -18.71 -3.20
CA LYS A 65 -11.93 -19.31 -4.25
C LYS A 65 -13.15 -18.45 -4.59
N TYR A 66 -13.77 -17.83 -3.60
CA TYR A 66 -14.95 -17.00 -3.79
C TYR A 66 -14.59 -15.68 -4.52
N PHE A 67 -13.56 -14.98 -4.05
CA PHE A 67 -13.05 -13.77 -4.72
C PHE A 67 -12.51 -14.07 -6.12
N GLY A 68 -11.95 -15.26 -6.33
CA GLY A 68 -11.51 -15.71 -7.65
C GLY A 68 -12.64 -15.91 -8.67
N ARG A 69 -13.83 -16.33 -8.21
CA ARG A 69 -14.99 -16.64 -9.07
C ARG A 69 -15.90 -15.45 -9.37
N LYS A 70 -16.05 -14.51 -8.44
CA LYS A 70 -17.05 -13.42 -8.51
C LYS A 70 -16.44 -12.07 -8.90
N LYS A 71 -15.89 -11.96 -10.11
CA LYS A 71 -15.29 -10.74 -10.63
C LYS A 71 -16.24 -9.54 -10.73
N ASN A 72 -17.51 -9.77 -11.00
CA ASN A 72 -18.47 -8.73 -11.38
C ASN A 72 -19.35 -8.22 -10.23
N PHE A 73 -19.25 -8.81 -9.03
CA PHE A 73 -20.16 -8.52 -7.94
C PHE A 73 -19.61 -7.60 -6.85
N LEU A 74 -18.32 -7.31 -6.90
CA LEU A 74 -17.69 -6.59 -5.81
C LEU A 74 -17.76 -5.09 -6.06
N LYS A 75 -18.94 -4.49 -5.82
CA LYS A 75 -19.17 -3.05 -5.89
C LYS A 75 -18.24 -2.21 -5.02
N ASN A 76 -17.47 -2.88 -4.15
CA ASN A 76 -16.56 -2.26 -3.19
C ASN A 76 -15.12 -2.23 -3.66
N ILE A 77 -14.80 -2.76 -4.84
CA ILE A 77 -13.42 -2.84 -5.31
C ILE A 77 -13.18 -1.80 -6.40
N THR A 78 -12.17 -0.98 -6.18
CA THR A 78 -11.72 -0.01 -7.18
C THR A 78 -11.00 -0.70 -8.35
N PRO A 79 -10.86 -0.04 -9.51
CA PRO A 79 -10.06 -0.55 -10.62
C PRO A 79 -8.62 -0.90 -10.25
N THR A 80 -8.06 -0.26 -9.21
CA THR A 80 -6.72 -0.54 -8.69
C THR A 80 -6.67 -1.71 -7.70
N GLY A 81 -7.84 -2.32 -7.39
CA GLY A 81 -7.97 -3.44 -6.48
C GLY A 81 -8.11 -3.06 -5.01
N MET A 82 -8.25 -1.78 -4.66
CA MET A 82 -8.56 -1.39 -3.29
C MET A 82 -9.96 -1.87 -2.91
N ILE A 83 -10.08 -2.47 -1.75
CA ILE A 83 -11.33 -2.95 -1.18
C ILE A 83 -11.80 -1.87 -0.20
N LEU A 84 -12.93 -1.26 -0.54
CA LEU A 84 -13.45 -0.11 0.17
C LEU A 84 -14.56 -0.53 1.12
N PRO A 85 -14.52 -0.14 2.39
CA PRO A 85 -15.58 -0.44 3.31
C PRO A 85 -16.86 0.33 2.95
N LYS A 86 -17.99 -0.21 3.38
CA LYS A 86 -19.30 0.43 3.43
C LYS A 86 -19.74 0.56 4.87
N ASN A 87 -20.87 1.22 5.10
CA ASN A 87 -21.40 1.42 6.45
C ASN A 87 -21.54 0.10 7.23
N ASN A 88 -22.05 -0.95 6.58
CA ASN A 88 -22.24 -2.27 7.20
C ASN A 88 -20.94 -3.06 7.40
N THR A 89 -19.82 -2.67 6.80
CA THR A 89 -18.51 -3.33 6.92
C THR A 89 -17.45 -2.43 7.57
N SER A 90 -17.86 -1.27 8.07
CA SER A 90 -16.95 -0.28 8.65
C SER A 90 -16.30 -0.76 9.95
N LEU A 91 -17.02 -1.54 10.75
CA LEU A 91 -16.50 -2.07 12.01
C LEU A 91 -15.34 -3.04 11.77
N GLU A 92 -15.52 -4.02 10.90
CA GLU A 92 -14.51 -5.02 10.56
C GLU A 92 -13.30 -4.37 9.93
N PHE A 93 -13.51 -3.37 9.07
CA PHE A 93 -12.44 -2.59 8.49
C PHE A 93 -11.65 -1.81 9.55
N ASN A 94 -12.32 -1.20 10.53
CA ASN A 94 -11.65 -0.51 11.64
C ASN A 94 -10.85 -1.46 12.53
N ILE A 95 -11.37 -2.66 12.79
CA ILE A 95 -10.66 -3.71 13.53
C ILE A 95 -9.39 -4.12 12.78
N LEU A 96 -9.47 -4.28 11.45
CA LEU A 96 -8.32 -4.55 10.60
C LEU A 96 -7.29 -3.41 10.68
N LEU A 97 -7.72 -2.16 10.51
CA LEU A 97 -6.84 -0.98 10.59
C LEU A 97 -6.15 -0.89 11.96
N LYS A 98 -6.89 -1.13 13.04
CA LYS A 98 -6.32 -1.18 14.40
C LYS A 98 -5.21 -2.23 14.50
N SER A 99 -5.41 -3.42 13.93
CA SER A 99 -4.39 -4.46 13.93
C SER A 99 -3.17 -4.07 13.13
N TRP A 100 -3.36 -3.41 11.98
CA TRP A 100 -2.29 -2.85 11.17
C TRP A 100 -1.46 -1.82 11.94
N TYR A 101 -2.09 -0.78 12.49
CA TYR A 101 -1.37 0.27 13.23
C TYR A 101 -0.70 -0.25 14.51
N ASN A 102 -1.30 -1.24 15.20
CA ASN A 102 -0.65 -1.92 16.32
C ASN A 102 0.57 -2.75 15.91
N ALA A 103 0.57 -3.30 14.69
CA ALA A 103 1.76 -3.95 14.16
C ALA A 103 2.85 -2.92 13.84
N ILE A 104 2.50 -1.81 13.19
CA ILE A 104 3.44 -0.70 12.92
C ILE A 104 4.03 -0.14 14.23
N ARG A 105 3.20 0.08 15.25
CA ARG A 105 3.64 0.56 16.58
C ARG A 105 4.70 -0.34 17.23
N SER A 106 4.75 -1.61 16.88
CA SER A 106 5.75 -2.54 17.44
C SER A 106 7.07 -2.57 16.70
N LEU A 107 7.19 -1.86 15.59
CA LEU A 107 8.41 -1.78 14.81
C LEU A 107 9.34 -0.71 15.41
N GLU A 108 10.63 -0.95 15.37
CA GLU A 108 11.62 0.04 15.84
C GLU A 108 11.60 1.36 15.06
N ILE A 109 11.13 1.32 13.82
CA ILE A 109 10.95 2.54 13.02
C ILE A 109 9.82 3.43 13.54
N TYR A 110 8.90 2.91 14.37
CA TYR A 110 7.70 3.63 14.80
C TYR A 110 7.98 5.03 15.37
N ASP A 111 8.96 5.14 16.28
CA ASP A 111 9.32 6.41 16.92
C ASP A 111 9.90 7.44 15.93
N LYS A 112 10.33 6.98 14.75
CA LYS A 112 10.84 7.81 13.67
C LYS A 112 9.76 8.20 12.66
N LEU A 113 8.52 7.68 12.80
CA LEU A 113 7.38 8.05 11.96
C LEU A 113 6.65 9.26 12.56
N GLU A 114 6.13 10.11 11.69
CA GLU A 114 5.41 11.33 12.07
C GLU A 114 3.91 11.16 11.83
N ASN A 115 3.54 10.91 10.60
CA ASN A 115 2.17 10.78 10.15
C ASN A 115 2.05 9.81 8.97
N CYS A 116 0.83 9.45 8.62
CA CYS A 116 0.56 8.60 7.48
C CYS A 116 -0.71 9.04 6.75
N HIS A 117 -0.83 8.60 5.52
CA HIS A 117 -2.10 8.70 4.80
C HIS A 117 -3.10 7.72 5.39
N THR A 118 -4.32 8.17 5.59
CA THR A 118 -5.41 7.41 6.18
C THR A 118 -6.55 7.26 5.18
N PRO A 119 -7.14 6.07 5.09
CA PRO A 119 -6.78 4.81 5.76
C PRO A 119 -5.67 4.03 5.04
N ALA A 120 -5.14 3.00 5.70
CA ALA A 120 -4.41 1.95 5.00
C ALA A 120 -5.36 1.19 4.06
N HIS A 121 -4.82 0.66 2.96
CA HIS A 121 -5.64 0.02 1.93
C HIS A 121 -5.48 -1.50 1.96
N LEU A 122 -6.57 -2.24 2.08
CA LEU A 122 -6.57 -3.64 1.71
C LEU A 122 -6.80 -3.76 0.20
N ARG A 123 -5.90 -4.45 -0.49
CA ARG A 123 -5.96 -4.63 -1.95
C ARG A 123 -6.05 -6.08 -2.34
N VAL A 124 -6.80 -6.34 -3.40
CA VAL A 124 -6.84 -7.64 -4.09
C VAL A 124 -6.14 -7.53 -5.44
N LYS A 125 -5.37 -8.56 -5.79
CA LYS A 125 -4.75 -8.74 -7.10
C LYS A 125 -5.05 -10.13 -7.63
N TRP A 126 -5.72 -10.18 -8.78
CA TRP A 126 -6.08 -11.42 -9.45
C TRP A 126 -4.92 -11.99 -10.27
N PRO A 127 -4.96 -13.30 -10.61
CA PRO A 127 -4.04 -13.92 -11.55
C PRO A 127 -4.05 -13.24 -12.92
N THR A 128 -2.99 -13.45 -13.70
CA THR A 128 -2.83 -12.84 -15.05
C THR A 128 -3.96 -13.20 -15.99
N SER A 129 -4.48 -14.43 -15.93
CA SER A 129 -5.59 -14.92 -16.76
C SER A 129 -6.87 -14.11 -16.59
N GLN A 130 -7.03 -13.42 -15.47
CA GLN A 130 -8.20 -12.61 -15.14
C GLN A 130 -7.99 -11.12 -15.40
N LYS A 131 -6.78 -10.71 -15.79
CA LYS A 131 -6.43 -9.31 -16.06
C LYS A 131 -7.20 -8.71 -17.23
N LYS A 132 -7.40 -9.48 -18.30
CA LYS A 132 -8.06 -9.04 -19.54
C LYS A 132 -9.54 -8.69 -19.35
N ASP A 133 -10.19 -9.28 -18.36
CA ASP A 133 -11.63 -9.14 -18.13
C ASP A 133 -12.02 -7.89 -17.33
N LEU A 134 -11.06 -7.14 -16.85
CA LEU A 134 -11.31 -6.02 -15.94
C LEU A 134 -11.23 -4.66 -16.64
N ASN A 135 -11.59 -4.50 -17.90
CA ASN A 135 -11.64 -3.21 -18.65
C ASN A 135 -11.05 -2.04 -17.86
N ARG A 136 -9.71 -1.99 -17.67
CA ARG A 136 -9.06 -1.11 -16.72
C ARG A 136 -8.60 0.18 -17.38
N PRO A 137 -8.89 1.33 -16.76
CA PRO A 137 -8.28 2.58 -17.17
C PRO A 137 -6.74 2.52 -17.02
N ARG A 138 -6.05 3.37 -17.77
CA ARG A 138 -4.59 3.46 -17.98
C ARG A 138 -3.69 3.59 -16.73
N HIS A 139 -4.23 3.54 -15.53
CA HIS A 139 -3.50 3.68 -14.25
C HIS A 139 -3.53 2.40 -13.41
N ALA A 140 -3.50 1.25 -14.07
CA ALA A 140 -3.40 0.00 -13.33
C ALA A 140 -2.05 -0.06 -12.60
N PRO A 141 -2.01 -0.41 -11.30
CA PRO A 141 -0.76 -0.57 -10.53
C PRO A 141 0.06 -1.78 -11.00
N GLU A 142 -0.21 -2.25 -12.19
CA GLU A 142 0.49 -3.29 -12.92
C GLU A 142 1.56 -2.71 -13.84
N GLU A 143 1.47 -1.40 -14.14
CA GLU A 143 2.51 -0.66 -14.83
C GLU A 143 3.54 -0.16 -13.83
N LEU A 144 4.75 0.04 -14.31
CA LEU A 144 5.82 0.69 -13.55
C LEU A 144 5.36 2.08 -13.11
N HIS A 145 5.40 2.36 -11.81
CA HIS A 145 4.98 3.66 -11.28
C HIS A 145 5.67 4.01 -9.96
N PHE A 146 5.63 5.29 -9.65
CA PHE A 146 5.89 5.81 -8.32
C PHE A 146 4.56 6.14 -7.63
N ASP A 147 4.49 5.94 -6.33
CA ASP A 147 3.31 6.34 -5.56
C ASP A 147 3.03 7.85 -5.63
N SER A 148 4.07 8.66 -5.78
CA SER A 148 3.95 10.11 -5.93
C SER A 148 3.14 10.53 -7.16
N TRP A 149 3.10 9.72 -8.23
CA TRP A 149 2.22 9.99 -9.38
C TRP A 149 0.73 9.86 -9.06
N SER A 150 0.41 9.22 -7.95
CA SER A 150 -0.95 9.14 -7.41
C SER A 150 -1.25 10.24 -6.40
N GLY A 151 -0.40 11.25 -6.27
CA GLY A 151 -0.57 12.42 -5.41
C GLY A 151 -0.01 12.24 -4.00
N TYR A 152 0.74 11.17 -3.74
CA TYR A 152 1.44 10.98 -2.47
C TYR A 152 2.72 11.82 -2.39
N SER A 153 3.17 12.08 -1.16
CA SER A 153 4.39 12.85 -0.92
C SER A 153 5.62 12.21 -1.56
N SER A 154 6.44 13.01 -2.25
CA SER A 154 7.74 12.60 -2.76
C SER A 154 8.75 12.22 -1.65
N HIS A 155 8.44 12.55 -0.39
CA HIS A 155 9.21 12.16 0.80
C HIS A 155 8.60 10.98 1.55
N GLY A 156 7.58 10.33 0.99
CA GLY A 156 6.89 9.20 1.59
C GLY A 156 7.75 7.94 1.74
N LEU A 157 7.25 7.05 2.57
CA LEU A 157 7.70 5.67 2.73
C LEU A 157 6.49 4.78 2.53
N THR A 158 6.52 3.94 1.51
CA THR A 158 5.43 2.99 1.26
C THR A 158 5.67 1.70 2.03
N PHE A 159 4.69 1.29 2.81
CA PHE A 159 4.67 0.04 3.59
C PHE A 159 3.75 -0.94 2.89
N LEU A 160 4.22 -2.13 2.59
CA LEU A 160 3.51 -3.18 1.87
C LEU A 160 3.61 -4.50 2.61
N LEU A 161 2.48 -5.14 2.91
CA LEU A 161 2.41 -6.45 3.55
C LEU A 161 1.50 -7.39 2.75
N GLY A 162 2.03 -8.53 2.31
CA GLY A 162 1.22 -9.63 1.81
C GLY A 162 0.48 -10.31 2.97
N VAL A 163 -0.84 -10.49 2.84
CA VAL A 163 -1.69 -10.95 3.95
C VAL A 163 -2.29 -12.33 3.69
N LEU A 164 -2.88 -12.54 2.51
CA LEU A 164 -3.59 -13.76 2.13
C LEU A 164 -3.26 -14.16 0.69
N GLY A 165 -3.39 -15.44 0.42
CA GLY A 165 -3.22 -16.01 -0.91
C GLY A 165 -1.78 -16.05 -1.38
N ASP A 166 -1.56 -15.97 -2.70
CA ASP A 166 -0.26 -16.14 -3.32
C ASP A 166 0.57 -14.85 -3.26
N THR A 167 1.23 -14.64 -2.14
CA THR A 167 2.07 -13.44 -1.92
C THR A 167 3.47 -13.56 -2.51
N GLN A 168 3.87 -14.73 -3.01
CA GLN A 168 5.20 -14.99 -3.58
C GLN A 168 5.21 -14.84 -5.10
N LYS A 169 4.32 -15.51 -5.80
CA LYS A 169 4.24 -15.47 -7.27
C LYS A 169 3.44 -14.26 -7.79
N ASN A 170 2.48 -13.76 -7.00
CA ASN A 170 1.72 -12.54 -7.27
C ASN A 170 2.16 -11.47 -6.28
N ARG A 171 3.26 -10.78 -6.59
CA ARG A 171 3.94 -9.86 -5.67
C ARG A 171 4.10 -8.45 -6.24
N VAL A 172 4.59 -7.54 -5.44
CA VAL A 172 5.15 -6.28 -5.92
C VAL A 172 6.62 -6.50 -6.22
N ARG A 173 7.05 -6.18 -7.42
CA ARG A 173 8.45 -6.14 -7.83
C ARG A 173 8.95 -4.71 -7.73
N PHE A 174 10.08 -4.54 -7.07
CA PHE A 174 10.71 -3.25 -6.85
C PHE A 174 11.88 -3.05 -7.82
N PHE A 175 12.16 -1.78 -8.11
CA PHE A 175 13.26 -1.38 -8.98
C PHE A 175 14.00 -0.23 -8.33
N VAL A 176 15.30 -0.38 -8.15
CA VAL A 176 16.13 0.65 -7.53
C VAL A 176 16.77 1.56 -8.57
N PRO A 177 16.84 2.86 -8.29
CA PRO A 177 17.49 3.81 -9.18
C PRO A 177 19.02 3.67 -9.17
N ASN A 178 19.65 3.97 -10.32
CA ASN A 178 21.07 4.24 -10.45
C ASN A 178 21.34 5.75 -10.42
N ASP A 179 22.59 6.16 -10.63
CA ASP A 179 23.03 7.56 -10.56
C ASP A 179 22.40 8.49 -11.62
N ASP A 180 21.80 7.95 -12.69
CA ASP A 180 21.11 8.73 -13.73
C ASP A 180 19.68 9.14 -13.34
N TYR A 181 19.20 8.70 -12.18
CA TYR A 181 17.92 9.10 -11.63
C TYR A 181 17.75 10.61 -11.51
N LYS A 182 16.56 11.09 -11.83
CA LYS A 182 16.19 12.51 -11.71
C LYS A 182 15.03 12.70 -10.74
N GLU A 183 15.25 13.47 -9.69
CA GLU A 183 14.24 13.73 -8.64
C GLU A 183 12.91 14.26 -9.22
N LYS A 184 12.96 15.06 -10.30
CA LYS A 184 11.77 15.57 -10.97
C LYS A 184 10.84 14.48 -11.52
N TRP A 185 11.33 13.25 -11.71
CA TRP A 185 10.50 12.13 -12.16
C TRP A 185 9.44 11.71 -11.15
N LEU A 186 9.58 12.10 -9.90
CA LEU A 186 8.54 11.94 -8.89
C LEU A 186 7.33 12.84 -9.11
N LEU A 187 7.45 13.85 -9.97
CA LEU A 187 6.34 14.70 -10.37
C LEU A 187 5.59 14.07 -11.55
N LYS A 188 4.26 14.08 -11.48
CA LYS A 188 3.40 13.51 -12.51
C LYS A 188 3.62 14.09 -13.90
N ASP A 189 3.91 15.39 -13.97
CA ASP A 189 4.10 16.11 -15.23
C ASP A 189 5.48 15.88 -15.87
N PHE A 190 6.40 15.25 -15.13
CA PHE A 190 7.76 14.95 -15.58
C PHE A 190 8.04 13.45 -15.66
N LYS A 191 7.02 12.66 -15.96
CA LYS A 191 7.16 11.21 -16.10
C LYS A 191 8.23 10.86 -17.13
N PRO A 192 9.17 9.98 -16.76
CA PRO A 192 10.17 9.49 -17.70
C PRO A 192 9.54 8.57 -18.73
N THR A 193 10.20 8.45 -19.86
CA THR A 193 9.88 7.43 -20.87
C THR A 193 10.21 6.03 -20.35
N VAL A 194 9.63 5.01 -20.96
CA VAL A 194 9.95 3.60 -20.64
C VAL A 194 11.43 3.30 -20.89
N SER A 195 12.04 3.93 -21.89
CA SER A 195 13.47 3.78 -22.18
C SER A 195 14.34 4.36 -21.06
N GLU A 196 14.02 5.57 -20.58
CA GLU A 196 14.71 6.18 -19.44
C GLU A 196 14.57 5.34 -18.17
N LEU A 197 13.36 4.80 -17.90
CA LEU A 197 13.15 3.92 -16.76
C LEU A 197 14.02 2.66 -16.84
N LYS A 198 14.07 2.01 -18.00
CA LYS A 198 14.90 0.81 -18.19
C LYS A 198 16.39 1.09 -18.07
N ALA A 199 16.86 2.28 -18.48
CA ALA A 199 18.26 2.68 -18.37
C ALA A 199 18.65 3.01 -16.92
N CYS A 200 17.71 3.54 -16.13
CA CYS A 200 18.00 4.10 -14.81
C CYS A 200 17.56 3.23 -13.62
N TYR A 201 16.87 2.12 -13.88
CA TYR A 201 16.32 1.27 -12.82
C TYR A 201 16.66 -0.20 -12.99
N THR A 202 17.14 -0.81 -11.91
CA THR A 202 17.46 -2.24 -11.85
C THR A 202 16.40 -2.96 -11.03
N PRO A 203 15.80 -4.06 -11.54
CA PRO A 203 14.85 -4.85 -10.79
C PRO A 203 15.50 -5.55 -9.60
N ILE A 204 14.74 -5.69 -8.52
CA ILE A 204 15.10 -6.47 -7.33
C ILE A 204 14.27 -7.75 -7.33
N ASP A 205 14.93 -8.88 -7.23
CA ASP A 205 14.28 -10.19 -7.20
C ASP A 205 13.94 -10.65 -5.78
N ASP A 206 14.56 -10.04 -4.77
CA ASP A 206 14.22 -10.28 -3.37
C ASP A 206 12.74 -10.02 -3.10
N THR A 207 12.12 -10.96 -2.40
CA THR A 207 10.70 -10.93 -2.05
C THR A 207 10.54 -11.04 -0.54
N PRO A 208 9.71 -10.20 0.09
CA PRO A 208 9.49 -10.29 1.52
C PRO A 208 8.86 -11.66 1.87
N SER A 209 9.36 -12.28 2.93
CA SER A 209 8.80 -13.50 3.48
C SER A 209 7.46 -13.22 4.17
N TYR A 210 6.73 -14.28 4.50
CA TYR A 210 5.48 -14.16 5.26
C TYR A 210 5.71 -13.45 6.61
N GLY A 211 4.95 -12.39 6.84
CA GLY A 211 5.07 -11.52 8.02
C GLY A 211 6.21 -10.51 7.94
N GLU A 212 6.78 -10.29 6.77
CA GLU A 212 7.68 -9.17 6.52
C GLU A 212 6.96 -8.04 5.77
N ILE A 213 7.11 -6.83 6.27
CA ILE A 213 6.65 -5.60 5.62
C ILE A 213 7.79 -5.12 4.72
N ALA A 214 7.53 -5.00 3.42
CA ALA A 214 8.40 -4.26 2.53
C ALA A 214 8.18 -2.77 2.75
N ILE A 215 9.24 -2.03 3.05
CA ILE A 215 9.23 -0.59 3.23
C ILE A 215 10.14 0.02 2.20
N VAL A 216 9.60 0.92 1.37
CA VAL A 216 10.32 1.52 0.26
C VAL A 216 10.31 3.04 0.32
N ASP A 217 11.41 3.64 -0.09
CA ASP A 217 11.47 5.08 -0.37
C ASP A 217 10.68 5.40 -1.65
N THR A 218 10.04 6.56 -1.70
CA THR A 218 9.26 6.99 -2.88
C THR A 218 10.05 7.00 -4.19
N CYS A 219 11.39 7.09 -4.15
CA CYS A 219 12.22 6.99 -5.35
C CYS A 219 12.30 5.56 -5.91
N THR A 220 11.79 4.57 -5.20
CA THR A 220 11.76 3.17 -5.65
C THR A 220 10.57 2.96 -6.57
N LEU A 221 10.87 2.66 -7.83
CA LEU A 221 9.87 2.31 -8.83
C LEU A 221 9.31 0.91 -8.53
N HIS A 222 8.04 0.69 -8.78
CA HIS A 222 7.46 -0.63 -8.54
C HIS A 222 6.29 -0.95 -9.47
N GLN A 223 5.96 -2.24 -9.55
CA GLN A 223 4.82 -2.76 -10.30
C GLN A 223 4.26 -4.02 -9.65
N THR A 224 3.01 -4.36 -9.94
CA THR A 224 2.50 -5.70 -9.66
C THR A 224 3.13 -6.69 -10.66
N PHE A 225 3.85 -7.67 -10.15
CA PHE A 225 4.47 -8.74 -10.91
C PHE A 225 3.76 -10.06 -10.63
N ARG A 226 3.50 -10.83 -11.68
CA ARG A 226 2.85 -12.13 -11.61
C ARG A 226 3.65 -13.15 -12.38
N GLU A 227 4.06 -14.19 -11.68
CA GLU A 227 4.62 -15.37 -12.33
C GLU A 227 3.53 -16.19 -13.02
N ASN A 228 3.93 -17.06 -13.92
CA ASN A 228 3.03 -18.03 -14.49
C ASN A 228 2.40 -18.88 -13.37
N ASN A 229 1.09 -19.17 -13.51
CA ASN A 229 0.34 -19.93 -12.52
C ASN A 229 0.26 -19.26 -11.12
N SER A 230 0.44 -17.94 -11.05
CA SER A 230 0.16 -17.21 -9.82
C SER A 230 -1.34 -17.18 -9.52
N GLU A 231 -1.68 -17.20 -8.24
CA GLU A 231 -3.04 -17.12 -7.75
C GLU A 231 -3.40 -15.72 -7.23
N ILE A 232 -4.60 -15.59 -6.69
CA ILE A 232 -5.09 -14.36 -6.07
C ILE A 232 -4.28 -14.01 -4.83
N ARG A 233 -4.01 -12.71 -4.65
CA ARG A 233 -3.31 -12.15 -3.49
C ARG A 233 -4.12 -11.04 -2.85
N PHE A 234 -4.06 -10.96 -1.52
CA PHE A 234 -4.44 -9.77 -0.75
C PHE A 234 -3.22 -9.17 -0.06
N SER A 235 -3.15 -7.86 -0.05
CA SER A 235 -2.08 -7.11 0.61
C SER A 235 -2.61 -5.84 1.25
N ILE A 236 -1.94 -5.38 2.31
CA ILE A 236 -2.17 -4.07 2.91
C ILE A 236 -1.05 -3.15 2.48
N ASP A 237 -1.38 -1.94 2.06
CA ASP A 237 -0.44 -0.86 1.79
C ASP A 237 -0.83 0.43 2.52
N ASN A 238 0.19 1.17 2.92
CA ASN A 238 0.03 2.47 3.55
C ASN A 238 1.28 3.32 3.35
N ILE A 239 1.10 4.63 3.23
CA ILE A 239 2.22 5.55 3.06
C ILE A 239 2.40 6.37 4.32
N PHE A 240 3.63 6.36 4.83
CA PHE A 240 4.05 7.07 6.02
C PHE A 240 5.02 8.19 5.69
N ARG A 241 5.09 9.18 6.55
CA ARG A 241 6.15 10.19 6.58
C ARG A 241 7.03 9.98 7.81
N SER A 242 8.34 10.20 7.63
CA SER A 242 9.28 10.13 8.74
C SER A 242 9.58 11.51 9.33
N LYS A 243 9.91 11.54 10.62
CA LYS A 243 10.47 12.71 11.30
C LYS A 243 11.83 13.11 10.71
N ILE A 244 12.56 12.15 10.13
CA ILE A 244 13.84 12.40 9.45
C ILE A 244 13.56 12.97 8.07
N LYS A 245 13.73 14.27 7.92
CA LYS A 245 13.43 14.98 6.68
C LYS A 245 14.52 14.77 5.64
N LEU A 246 14.12 14.76 4.35
CA LEU A 246 15.05 14.91 3.23
C LEU A 246 15.42 16.38 3.05
N GLN A 247 16.64 16.63 2.57
CA GLN A 247 17.11 17.98 2.24
C GLN A 247 16.61 18.49 0.90
N THR A 248 15.85 17.68 0.16
CA THR A 248 15.24 18.04 -1.13
C THR A 248 13.88 18.70 -0.91
N LYS A 249 13.43 19.45 -1.91
CA LYS A 249 12.07 20.01 -1.92
C LYS A 249 11.04 18.86 -1.94
N GLU A 250 10.07 18.94 -1.05
CA GLU A 250 8.96 18.00 -1.06
C GLU A 250 7.93 18.43 -2.10
N TYR A 251 7.47 17.46 -2.90
CA TYR A 251 6.39 17.63 -3.85
C TYR A 251 5.18 16.82 -3.38
N ILE A 252 4.05 17.53 -3.25
CA ILE A 252 2.73 16.94 -2.97
C ILE A 252 1.78 17.52 -4.01
N GLU A 253 1.02 16.66 -4.69
CA GLU A 253 0.07 17.12 -5.69
C GLU A 253 -1.06 17.93 -5.01
N ARG A 254 -1.29 19.17 -5.47
CA ARG A 254 -2.24 20.13 -4.86
C ARG A 254 -3.68 19.65 -4.83
N TYR A 255 -4.06 18.74 -5.71
CA TYR A 255 -5.45 18.31 -5.89
C TYR A 255 -5.90 17.22 -4.89
N ARG A 256 -4.97 16.66 -4.12
CA ARG A 256 -5.27 15.65 -3.12
C ARG A 256 -4.75 16.13 -1.78
N ARG A 257 -5.55 16.93 -1.10
CA ARG A 257 -5.39 17.13 0.34
C ARG A 257 -5.70 15.82 1.05
N GLN A 258 -4.76 14.91 0.98
CA GLN A 258 -4.85 13.69 1.78
C GLN A 258 -4.56 14.11 3.21
N GLU A 259 -5.54 13.98 4.08
CA GLU A 259 -5.34 14.25 5.49
C GLU A 259 -4.29 13.29 6.03
N LEU A 260 -3.20 13.87 6.50
CA LEU A 260 -2.17 13.14 7.20
C LEU A 260 -2.60 13.02 8.66
N THR A 261 -2.71 11.80 9.15
CA THR A 261 -3.06 11.54 10.53
C THR A 261 -1.80 11.15 11.30
N SER A 262 -1.65 11.67 12.52
CA SER A 262 -0.56 11.26 13.40
C SER A 262 -0.57 9.76 13.62
N VAL A 263 0.59 9.12 13.44
CA VAL A 263 0.73 7.66 13.67
C VAL A 263 0.45 7.32 15.13
N GLU A 264 0.80 8.19 16.06
CA GLU A 264 0.49 8.04 17.48
C GLU A 264 -1.02 8.03 17.73
N LEU A 265 -1.76 8.98 17.14
CA LEU A 265 -3.22 9.01 17.24
C LEU A 265 -3.83 7.70 16.73
N LEU A 266 -3.44 7.24 15.55
CA LEU A 266 -3.98 6.01 14.96
C LEU A 266 -3.64 4.78 15.78
N SER A 267 -2.44 4.68 16.33
CA SER A 267 -2.04 3.53 17.15
C SER A 267 -2.69 3.51 18.54
N ASN A 268 -3.13 4.68 19.04
CA ASN A 268 -3.80 4.84 20.33
C ASN A 268 -5.33 4.85 20.20
N LEU A 269 -5.89 4.81 18.99
CA LEU A 269 -7.33 4.73 18.80
C LEU A 269 -7.89 3.48 19.49
N GLY A 270 -8.86 3.69 20.37
CA GLY A 270 -9.56 2.63 21.08
C GLY A 270 -10.35 1.70 20.14
N SER A 271 -10.99 0.67 20.71
CA SER A 271 -11.84 -0.28 19.95
C SER A 271 -13.07 0.36 19.31
N LYS A 272 -13.40 1.59 19.70
CA LYS A 272 -14.62 2.31 19.28
C LYS A 272 -14.38 3.37 18.20
N CYS A 273 -13.22 3.40 17.58
CA CYS A 273 -12.99 4.31 16.46
C CYS A 273 -13.71 3.78 15.22
N ILE A 274 -14.71 4.50 14.75
CA ILE A 274 -15.49 4.17 13.57
C ILE A 274 -15.16 5.20 12.50
N TYR A 275 -14.77 4.73 11.31
CA TYR A 275 -14.69 5.57 10.12
C TYR A 275 -16.08 5.62 9.49
N PHE A 276 -16.69 6.80 9.44
CA PHE A 276 -17.88 7.02 8.66
C PHE A 276 -17.50 7.54 7.28
N PHE A 277 -18.00 6.87 6.26
CA PHE A 277 -17.87 7.31 4.88
C PHE A 277 -19.10 8.12 4.53
N ASN A 278 -19.03 9.43 4.57
CA ASN A 278 -20.06 10.28 4.00
C ASN A 278 -19.97 10.16 2.46
N HIS A 279 -21.02 9.73 1.79
CA HIS A 279 -21.16 9.67 0.34
C HIS A 279 -20.54 8.49 -0.42
N TYR A 280 -20.42 7.33 0.20
CA TYR A 280 -20.13 6.09 -0.52
C TYR A 280 -21.44 5.40 -0.91
N PRO A 281 -21.83 5.33 -2.06
CA PRO A 281 -21.52 4.48 -3.20
C PRO A 281 -21.53 5.19 -4.57
N HIS A 282 -21.86 6.49 -4.63
CA HIS A 282 -22.05 7.17 -5.93
C HIS A 282 -20.73 7.49 -6.63
N GLN A 283 -19.67 7.72 -5.89
CA GLN A 283 -18.39 8.15 -6.44
C GLN A 283 -17.55 7.02 -7.06
N ILE A 284 -17.75 5.77 -6.68
CA ILE A 284 -17.06 4.63 -7.34
C ILE A 284 -17.43 4.55 -8.82
N LYS A 285 -18.65 4.92 -9.19
CA LYS A 285 -19.10 4.92 -10.59
C LYS A 285 -18.42 5.98 -11.45
N ASN A 286 -17.96 7.07 -10.85
CA ASN A 286 -17.46 8.25 -11.56
C ASN A 286 -15.94 8.47 -11.41
N THR A 287 -15.26 7.73 -10.54
CA THR A 287 -13.81 7.85 -10.40
C THR A 287 -13.13 6.93 -11.41
N ASN A 288 -12.67 7.48 -12.50
CA ASN A 288 -11.71 6.86 -13.41
C ASN A 288 -10.37 6.56 -12.68
N GLY A 289 -10.40 5.64 -11.71
CA GLY A 289 -9.23 5.17 -10.98
C GLY A 289 -8.62 6.17 -9.98
N GLY A 290 -9.34 7.20 -9.58
CA GLY A 290 -8.90 8.14 -8.54
C GLY A 290 -8.82 7.47 -7.17
N SER A 291 -7.80 7.80 -6.37
CA SER A 291 -7.74 7.46 -4.95
C SER A 291 -8.91 8.13 -4.22
N LEU A 292 -9.32 7.53 -3.11
CA LEU A 292 -10.32 8.10 -2.22
C LEU A 292 -9.94 9.52 -1.82
N ASP A 293 -10.91 10.43 -1.89
CA ASP A 293 -10.79 11.75 -1.30
C ASP A 293 -10.83 11.60 0.23
N PRO A 294 -9.76 11.94 0.96
CA PRO A 294 -9.69 11.80 2.40
C PRO A 294 -10.68 12.71 3.14
N THR A 295 -11.20 13.75 2.51
CA THR A 295 -12.27 14.59 3.09
C THR A 295 -13.57 13.83 3.31
N GLN A 296 -13.67 12.60 2.81
CA GLN A 296 -14.83 11.72 2.95
C GLN A 296 -14.79 10.82 4.19
N PHE A 297 -13.69 10.86 4.95
CA PHE A 297 -13.53 10.08 6.16
C PHE A 297 -13.76 10.95 7.39
N ASN A 298 -14.79 10.65 8.16
CA ASN A 298 -15.00 11.24 9.46
C ASN A 298 -14.54 10.27 10.56
N PHE A 299 -13.66 10.76 11.43
CA PHE A 299 -13.34 10.08 12.68
C PHE A 299 -14.45 10.38 13.68
N VAL A 300 -15.15 9.37 14.15
CA VAL A 300 -15.98 9.52 15.34
C VAL A 300 -15.16 9.14 16.56
N LYS A 301 -14.82 10.13 17.35
CA LYS A 301 -14.35 9.92 18.72
C LYS A 301 -15.58 9.62 19.56
N ASN A 302 -15.65 8.45 20.15
CA ASN A 302 -16.52 8.20 21.27
C ASN A 302 -15.83 8.60 22.55
#